data_ed030dbf7a64842c62f6c4d73817673e
#
_entry.id   ed030dbf7a64842c62f6c4d73817673e
#
_cell.length_a   1.000
_cell.length_b   1.000
_cell.length_c   1.000
_cell.angle_alpha   90.00
_cell.angle_beta   90.00
_cell.angle_gamma   90.00
#
_symmetry.space_group_name_H-M   'P 1'
#
loop_
_entity.id
_entity.type
_entity.pdbx_description
1 polymer ?
#
loop_
_entity_poly.entity_id
_entity_poly.type
_entity_poly.pdbx_seq_one_letter_code
_entity_poly.pdbx_strand_id
1 'polypeptide(L)'
;FQAEDGIRDLVRSRGLGDVYKRQSDDDGKIKLSAIGPRPGTSAFASNLGLSYDEVHIGVVERSTKSVVERLQYLSKFSDGKTSEGASSYYPTYVKEVSNYVYFGDHVTAAHNPSTSGAGLAAGTAGSAGTSGDKMQLFGVVNTALASGTDDYAYTTAEFSTGLQEFNDTETVDVDFILMGGSMGTEADSKLKAAACITTANLRKDAVAFVSAHKGAQVSGTVALSRKDQKDNTVNFFSTLSSSSYAVFDSGYKYFYDRFNDKYRYIPCNGDVAGLCVATSTTLDDWFSPAGLTRGGVRNAIKLAYNPTSADRDELYQNRINPIVSFPGQGITLFGDKTALSSPSAFDRINVRRLFINIEERAEALAKAVIFEQNDETTRAGFNNALSSYLSEVQAGRGITDYLVVCDDSNNTASVIDRNEFVAEVYIKPTRSINYITLSFVATRSGVSFSEVVGRS
;
A
#
# COMPACT_ATOMS: atom_id res chain seq x y z
N PHE A 1 -11.54 3.16 45.52
CA PHE A 1 -10.38 3.49 46.31
C PHE A 1 -10.34 2.60 47.57
N GLN A 2 -9.78 1.44 47.47
CA GLN A 2 -9.53 0.61 48.66
C GLN A 2 -8.08 0.88 49.11
N ALA A 3 -7.92 1.90 49.85
CA ALA A 3 -6.65 2.27 50.45
C ALA A 3 -6.70 2.19 51.97
N GLU A 4 -7.50 1.30 52.52
CA GLU A 4 -7.52 1.18 53.99
C GLU A 4 -6.12 0.93 54.57
N ASP A 5 -5.35 0.05 53.96
CA ASP A 5 -3.97 -0.16 54.36
C ASP A 5 -3.07 1.03 54.01
N GLY A 6 -3.33 1.72 52.90
CA GLY A 6 -2.63 2.94 52.50
C GLY A 6 -2.90 4.11 53.44
N ILE A 7 -4.14 4.25 53.92
CA ILE A 7 -4.52 5.27 54.91
C ILE A 7 -3.86 4.98 56.26
N ARG A 8 -3.83 3.72 56.70
CA ARG A 8 -3.12 3.32 57.92
C ARG A 8 -1.62 3.57 57.86
N ASP A 9 -1.03 3.36 56.66
CA ASP A 9 0.38 3.61 56.45
C ASP A 9 0.70 5.10 56.46
N LEU A 10 -0.20 5.97 56.00
CA LEU A 10 -0.08 7.42 56.09
C LEU A 10 -0.04 7.86 57.55
N VAL A 11 -0.92 7.30 58.39
CA VAL A 11 -0.95 7.61 59.85
C VAL A 11 0.33 7.15 60.55
N ARG A 12 1.03 6.14 60.02
CA ARG A 12 2.30 5.61 60.52
C ARG A 12 3.56 6.31 59.96
N SER A 13 3.43 7.49 59.36
CA SER A 13 4.53 8.20 58.74
C SER A 13 5.19 7.53 57.52
N ARG A 14 4.54 6.56 56.92
CA ARG A 14 4.95 6.07 55.60
C ARG A 14 4.54 7.11 54.56
N GLY A 15 5.44 7.59 53.79
CA GLY A 15 5.18 8.66 52.83
C GLY A 15 4.12 8.35 51.78
N LEU A 16 3.60 9.36 51.12
CA LEU A 16 2.66 9.25 50.00
C LEU A 16 3.15 8.31 48.90
N GLY A 17 4.47 8.12 48.81
CA GLY A 17 5.06 7.14 47.89
C GLY A 17 4.70 5.69 48.21
N ASP A 18 4.52 5.33 49.47
CA ASP A 18 4.11 3.99 49.88
C ASP A 18 2.62 3.72 49.59
N VAL A 19 1.80 4.75 49.75
CA VAL A 19 0.39 4.73 49.36
C VAL A 19 0.25 4.48 47.87
N TYR A 20 0.99 5.23 47.07
CA TYR A 20 1.00 5.07 45.61
C TYR A 20 1.44 3.70 45.16
N LYS A 21 2.47 3.13 45.78
CA LYS A 21 2.95 1.76 45.48
C LYS A 21 1.93 0.68 45.75
N ARG A 22 1.00 0.91 46.69
CA ARG A 22 -0.04 -0.05 47.07
C ARG A 22 -1.36 0.16 46.36
N GLN A 23 -1.53 1.33 45.74
CA GLN A 23 -2.73 1.57 44.95
C GLN A 23 -2.81 0.58 43.78
N SER A 24 -3.99 0.11 43.51
CA SER A 24 -4.31 -0.77 42.39
C SER A 24 -5.52 -0.25 41.64
N ASP A 25 -5.83 -0.85 40.51
CA ASP A 25 -7.11 -0.65 39.83
C ASP A 25 -8.30 -1.12 40.71
N ASP A 26 -9.52 -0.81 40.28
CA ASP A 26 -10.74 -1.18 41.02
C ASP A 26 -10.88 -2.68 41.27
N ASP A 27 -10.29 -3.51 40.41
CA ASP A 27 -10.22 -4.97 40.56
C ASP A 27 -9.06 -5.45 41.46
N GLY A 28 -8.19 -4.55 41.93
CA GLY A 28 -7.02 -4.88 42.75
C GLY A 28 -5.92 -5.68 42.04
N LYS A 29 -5.99 -5.84 40.73
CA LYS A 29 -5.10 -6.71 39.94
C LYS A 29 -3.90 -6.01 39.33
N ILE A 30 -3.99 -4.71 39.11
CA ILE A 30 -2.90 -3.92 38.53
C ILE A 30 -2.47 -2.87 39.53
N LYS A 31 -1.21 -2.94 39.95
CA LYS A 31 -0.63 -1.93 40.81
C LYS A 31 -0.21 -0.71 40.00
N LEU A 32 -0.51 0.48 40.46
CA LEU A 32 -0.10 1.73 39.78
C LEU A 32 1.40 1.80 39.59
N SER A 33 2.17 1.22 40.51
CA SER A 33 3.63 1.12 40.37
C SER A 33 4.08 0.30 39.15
N ALA A 34 3.18 -0.50 38.54
CA ALA A 34 3.47 -1.21 37.29
C ALA A 34 3.46 -0.24 36.09
N ILE A 35 2.78 0.89 36.18
CA ILE A 35 2.81 1.93 35.15
C ILE A 35 4.10 2.74 35.27
N GLY A 36 4.48 3.12 36.49
CA GLY A 36 5.70 3.85 36.77
C GLY A 36 5.80 4.33 38.20
N PRO A 37 6.89 5.01 38.58
CA PRO A 37 6.99 5.72 39.84
C PRO A 37 5.95 6.86 39.89
N ARG A 38 5.64 7.35 41.06
CA ARG A 38 4.67 8.45 41.20
C ARG A 38 5.07 9.68 40.37
N PRO A 39 4.18 10.17 39.48
CA PRO A 39 4.43 11.40 38.75
C PRO A 39 4.51 12.59 39.72
N GLY A 40 5.28 13.59 39.37
CA GLY A 40 5.59 14.73 40.23
C GLY A 40 5.57 16.06 39.48
N THR A 41 6.70 16.71 39.50
CA THR A 41 6.89 18.00 38.85
C THR A 41 8.02 17.89 37.81
N SER A 42 7.74 18.24 36.59
CA SER A 42 8.75 18.25 35.53
C SER A 42 9.81 19.34 35.79
N ALA A 43 10.99 19.17 35.22
CA ALA A 43 12.03 20.20 35.26
C ALA A 43 11.54 21.51 34.60
N PHE A 44 10.74 21.42 33.56
CA PHE A 44 10.12 22.56 32.89
C PHE A 44 9.22 23.35 33.83
N ALA A 45 8.30 22.68 34.53
CA ALA A 45 7.42 23.34 35.51
C ALA A 45 8.18 23.88 36.71
N SER A 46 9.15 23.13 37.21
CA SER A 46 10.01 23.57 38.36
C SER A 46 10.77 24.83 38.03
N ASN A 47 11.31 25.00 36.84
CA ASN A 47 12.02 26.20 36.42
C ASN A 47 11.12 27.46 36.37
N LEU A 48 9.81 27.24 36.24
CA LEU A 48 8.80 28.30 36.26
C LEU A 48 8.16 28.51 37.62
N GLY A 49 8.65 27.82 38.65
CA GLY A 49 8.10 27.89 40.01
C GLY A 49 6.76 27.20 40.20
N LEU A 50 6.40 26.32 39.28
CA LEU A 50 5.17 25.54 39.28
C LEU A 50 5.42 24.10 39.73
N SER A 51 4.35 23.36 40.05
CA SER A 51 4.47 22.00 40.57
C SER A 51 3.29 21.11 40.15
N TYR A 52 3.51 19.80 40.21
CA TYR A 52 2.49 18.75 39.99
C TYR A 52 1.89 18.72 38.58
N ASP A 53 2.68 19.03 37.57
CA ASP A 53 2.25 19.01 36.19
C ASP A 53 2.26 17.60 35.54
N GLU A 54 3.01 16.67 36.13
CA GLU A 54 3.18 15.36 35.47
C GLU A 54 2.01 14.41 35.71
N VAL A 55 1.74 13.59 34.66
CA VAL A 55 0.78 12.47 34.68
C VAL A 55 1.41 11.26 34.02
N HIS A 56 0.94 10.07 34.40
CA HIS A 56 1.21 8.83 33.70
C HIS A 56 -0.06 8.29 33.10
N ILE A 57 0.03 7.74 31.89
CA ILE A 57 -1.04 7.02 31.23
C ILE A 57 -0.57 5.58 31.03
N GLY A 58 -1.34 4.64 31.52
CA GLY A 58 -1.11 3.20 31.28
C GLY A 58 -2.25 2.62 30.48
N VAL A 59 -1.94 1.98 29.35
CA VAL A 59 -2.90 1.20 28.57
C VAL A 59 -2.81 -0.25 29.03
N VAL A 60 -3.94 -0.83 29.42
CA VAL A 60 -4.02 -2.14 30.03
C VAL A 60 -4.97 -3.02 29.21
N GLU A 61 -4.49 -4.18 28.82
CA GLU A 61 -5.35 -5.20 28.25
C GLU A 61 -6.23 -5.81 29.33
N ARG A 62 -7.54 -5.65 29.21
CA ARG A 62 -8.50 -6.02 30.24
C ARG A 62 -8.58 -7.53 30.46
N SER A 63 -8.40 -8.33 29.41
CA SER A 63 -8.47 -9.79 29.45
C SER A 63 -7.30 -10.40 30.25
N THR A 64 -6.09 -9.95 29.98
CA THR A 64 -4.85 -10.47 30.57
C THR A 64 -4.39 -9.70 31.78
N LYS A 65 -4.97 -8.51 32.03
CA LYS A 65 -4.51 -7.55 33.05
C LYS A 65 -3.06 -7.13 32.88
N SER A 66 -2.57 -7.21 31.67
CA SER A 66 -1.22 -6.80 31.29
C SER A 66 -1.16 -5.34 30.88
N VAL A 67 -0.16 -4.61 31.37
CA VAL A 67 0.11 -3.24 30.91
C VAL A 67 0.82 -3.34 29.56
N VAL A 68 0.10 -2.99 28.49
CA VAL A 68 0.61 -3.06 27.10
C VAL A 68 1.39 -1.81 26.70
N GLU A 69 1.06 -0.67 27.29
CA GLU A 69 1.77 0.58 27.02
C GLU A 69 1.89 1.45 28.26
N ARG A 70 3.02 2.14 28.42
CA ARG A 70 3.31 3.04 29.52
C ARG A 70 3.81 4.37 28.97
N LEU A 71 2.98 5.39 29.09
CA LEU A 71 3.31 6.75 28.72
C LEU A 71 3.56 7.53 30.01
N GLN A 72 4.81 7.84 30.29
CA GLN A 72 5.24 8.33 31.58
C GLN A 72 5.71 9.78 31.52
N TYR A 73 5.58 10.48 32.65
CA TYR A 73 6.08 11.86 32.83
C TYR A 73 5.56 12.85 31.79
N LEU A 74 4.29 12.71 31.42
CA LEU A 74 3.62 13.61 30.50
C LEU A 74 3.19 14.88 31.26
N SER A 75 3.38 16.05 30.64
CA SER A 75 2.95 17.30 31.22
C SER A 75 1.49 17.64 30.90
N LYS A 76 0.82 18.27 31.86
CA LYS A 76 -0.49 18.89 31.66
C LYS A 76 -0.39 20.27 31.00
N PHE A 77 0.81 20.84 30.91
CA PHE A 77 1.03 22.12 30.22
C PHE A 77 1.10 21.94 28.71
N SER A 78 0.39 22.78 27.98
CA SER A 78 0.41 22.77 26.51
C SER A 78 1.75 23.16 25.90
N ASP A 79 2.53 23.92 26.64
CA ASP A 79 3.88 24.36 26.30
C ASP A 79 4.98 23.55 27.01
N GLY A 80 4.58 22.48 27.73
CA GLY A 80 5.51 21.61 28.43
C GLY A 80 6.48 20.92 27.45
N LYS A 81 7.76 20.90 27.84
CA LYS A 81 8.85 20.36 27.04
C LYS A 81 9.72 19.40 27.83
N THR A 82 10.24 18.39 27.11
CA THR A 82 11.31 17.51 27.62
C THR A 82 12.66 18.26 27.65
N SER A 83 13.68 17.65 28.24
CA SER A 83 15.05 18.19 28.25
C SER A 83 15.61 18.35 26.82
N GLU A 84 15.16 17.55 25.87
CA GLU A 84 15.53 17.59 24.47
C GLU A 84 14.72 18.63 23.65
N GLY A 85 13.72 19.28 24.26
CA GLY A 85 12.90 20.29 23.61
C GLY A 85 11.64 19.79 22.92
N ALA A 86 11.39 18.46 22.90
CA ALA A 86 10.17 17.88 22.38
C ALA A 86 8.96 18.22 23.28
N SER A 87 7.74 18.20 22.73
CA SER A 87 6.53 18.40 23.51
C SER A 87 6.32 17.25 24.50
N SER A 88 6.13 17.58 25.78
CA SER A 88 5.71 16.66 26.83
C SER A 88 4.21 16.72 27.11
N TYR A 89 3.47 17.56 26.39
CA TYR A 89 2.03 17.75 26.58
C TYR A 89 1.27 16.44 26.27
N TYR A 90 0.52 15.95 27.24
CA TYR A 90 -0.05 14.59 27.16
C TYR A 90 -0.95 14.33 25.94
N PRO A 91 -1.80 15.26 25.46
CA PRO A 91 -2.60 14.99 24.25
C PRO A 91 -1.75 14.84 22.99
N THR A 92 -0.76 15.71 22.80
CA THR A 92 0.17 15.67 21.68
C THR A 92 1.02 14.42 21.73
N TYR A 93 1.60 14.12 22.89
CA TYR A 93 2.46 12.95 23.07
C TYR A 93 1.72 11.64 22.84
N VAL A 94 0.49 11.52 23.36
CA VAL A 94 -0.35 10.32 23.14
C VAL A 94 -0.62 10.12 21.66
N LYS A 95 -0.94 11.19 20.94
CA LYS A 95 -1.19 11.14 19.50
C LYS A 95 0.01 10.68 18.68
N GLU A 96 1.22 11.09 19.10
CA GLU A 96 2.45 10.81 18.34
C GLU A 96 3.07 9.46 18.68
N VAL A 97 2.91 8.98 19.92
CA VAL A 97 3.69 7.84 20.44
C VAL A 97 2.85 6.59 20.66
N SER A 98 1.56 6.74 21.04
CA SER A 98 0.76 5.58 21.37
C SER A 98 0.35 4.78 20.13
N ASN A 99 0.48 3.44 20.23
CA ASN A 99 0.01 2.50 19.22
C ASN A 99 -1.39 1.93 19.54
N TYR A 100 -1.95 2.24 20.70
CA TYR A 100 -3.18 1.63 21.19
C TYR A 100 -4.32 2.62 21.40
N VAL A 101 -4.00 3.87 21.74
CA VAL A 101 -5.02 4.88 22.08
C VAL A 101 -4.76 6.19 21.35
N TYR A 102 -5.82 6.81 20.95
CA TYR A 102 -5.81 8.16 20.38
C TYR A 102 -6.44 9.13 21.39
N PHE A 103 -5.82 10.28 21.57
CA PHE A 103 -6.45 11.36 22.29
C PHE A 103 -7.41 12.10 21.34
N GLY A 104 -8.69 12.01 21.60
CA GLY A 104 -9.72 12.72 20.84
C GLY A 104 -9.84 14.16 21.30
N ASP A 105 -10.79 14.40 22.21
CA ASP A 105 -11.04 15.72 22.76
C ASP A 105 -11.51 15.60 24.23
N HIS A 106 -11.48 16.71 24.93
CA HIS A 106 -11.98 16.79 26.30
C HIS A 106 -13.51 16.85 26.30
N VAL A 107 -14.14 15.86 26.93
CA VAL A 107 -15.61 15.69 26.89
C VAL A 107 -16.36 16.81 27.62
N THR A 108 -15.77 17.41 28.67
CA THR A 108 -16.39 18.48 29.44
C THR A 108 -15.41 19.59 29.73
N ALA A 109 -15.92 20.80 29.95
CA ALA A 109 -15.13 21.95 30.36
C ALA A 109 -14.29 21.70 31.64
N ALA A 110 -14.78 20.87 32.53
CA ALA A 110 -14.05 20.50 33.75
C ALA A 110 -12.84 19.60 33.50
N HIS A 111 -12.87 18.81 32.43
CA HIS A 111 -11.83 17.89 32.02
C HIS A 111 -11.01 18.43 30.84
N ASN A 112 -11.43 19.55 30.28
CA ASN A 112 -10.74 20.20 29.18
C ASN A 112 -9.92 21.38 29.71
N PRO A 113 -8.60 21.23 29.89
CA PRO A 113 -7.76 22.35 30.24
C PRO A 113 -7.78 23.45 29.17
N SER A 114 -8.33 23.15 27.96
CA SER A 114 -8.39 24.11 26.87
C SER A 114 -9.51 25.12 26.94
N THR A 115 -10.56 24.93 27.73
CA THR A 115 -11.65 25.91 27.82
C THR A 115 -11.43 27.10 28.74
N SER A 116 -10.36 27.07 29.54
CA SER A 116 -10.01 28.22 30.40
C SER A 116 -8.51 28.29 30.72
N GLY A 117 -7.73 28.34 29.64
CA GLY A 117 -6.29 28.19 29.69
C GLY A 117 -5.92 26.83 29.19
N ALA A 118 -6.50 26.49 28.10
CA ALA A 118 -6.40 25.33 27.30
C ALA A 118 -5.07 24.70 27.24
N GLY A 119 -4.96 23.49 27.66
CA GLY A 119 -3.67 22.92 27.78
C GLY A 119 -2.81 23.91 28.51
N LEU A 120 -3.16 24.29 29.69
CA LEU A 120 -2.62 25.40 30.49
C LEU A 120 -1.16 25.69 30.16
N ALA A 121 -0.90 26.84 29.54
CA ALA A 121 0.45 27.30 29.36
C ALA A 121 1.12 27.45 30.73
N ALA A 122 2.39 27.21 30.79
CA ALA A 122 3.17 27.41 32.00
C ALA A 122 2.96 28.84 32.56
N GLY A 123 2.75 28.96 33.85
CA GLY A 123 2.38 30.23 34.48
C GLY A 123 0.88 30.52 34.55
N THR A 124 0.05 29.76 33.87
CA THR A 124 -1.41 29.78 34.05
C THR A 124 -1.76 28.74 35.10
N ALA A 125 -1.48 29.07 36.31
CA ALA A 125 -1.46 28.09 37.36
C ALA A 125 -2.77 27.47 37.68
N GLY A 126 -2.71 26.22 37.74
CA GLY A 126 -3.46 25.53 38.71
C GLY A 126 -2.68 25.28 39.97
N SER A 127 -3.05 25.87 41.08
CA SER A 127 -2.59 25.35 42.36
C SER A 127 -3.35 24.07 42.66
N ALA A 128 -2.58 23.03 43.02
CA ALA A 128 -3.19 21.77 43.38
C ALA A 128 -4.26 21.98 44.47
N GLY A 129 -5.51 21.69 44.15
CA GLY A 129 -6.59 21.64 45.14
C GLY A 129 -7.56 22.81 45.18
N THR A 130 -7.47 23.77 44.30
CA THR A 130 -8.48 24.86 44.24
C THR A 130 -9.63 24.47 43.26
N SER A 131 -10.87 24.61 43.76
CA SER A 131 -12.04 24.35 42.92
C SER A 131 -12.07 25.24 41.70
N GLY A 132 -12.19 24.66 40.54
CA GLY A 132 -12.09 25.35 39.24
C GLY A 132 -10.67 25.41 38.67
N ASP A 133 -9.71 24.91 39.38
CA ASP A 133 -8.33 24.82 38.93
C ASP A 133 -8.11 23.61 38.02
N LYS A 134 -7.67 23.88 36.85
CA LYS A 134 -7.50 22.87 35.80
C LYS A 134 -6.27 21.98 36.03
N MET A 135 -5.44 22.36 36.94
CA MET A 135 -4.22 21.65 37.33
C MET A 135 -4.41 20.78 38.56
N GLN A 136 -5.65 20.52 38.96
CA GLN A 136 -5.91 19.61 40.08
C GLN A 136 -5.17 18.30 39.89
N LEU A 137 -4.74 17.74 41.00
CA LEU A 137 -4.24 16.36 41.04
C LEU A 137 -5.32 15.45 40.51
N PHE A 138 -5.09 14.86 39.38
CA PHE A 138 -5.94 13.75 38.92
C PHE A 138 -5.75 12.62 39.92
N GLY A 139 -6.84 12.15 40.51
CA GLY A 139 -6.86 10.83 41.12
C GLY A 139 -6.59 9.74 40.12
N VAL A 140 -6.51 8.52 40.60
CA VAL A 140 -6.47 7.38 39.68
C VAL A 140 -7.78 7.32 38.93
N VAL A 141 -7.72 7.44 37.61
CA VAL A 141 -8.85 7.25 36.73
C VAL A 141 -8.66 5.92 36.01
N ASN A 142 -9.55 4.98 36.27
CA ASN A 142 -9.61 3.72 35.57
C ASN A 142 -10.90 3.71 34.73
N THR A 143 -10.77 3.85 33.44
CA THR A 143 -11.90 3.87 32.51
C THR A 143 -11.72 2.74 31.50
N ALA A 144 -12.74 1.89 31.37
CA ALA A 144 -12.76 0.91 30.31
C ALA A 144 -13.19 1.56 29.00
N LEU A 145 -12.40 1.40 27.96
CA LEU A 145 -12.83 1.68 26.61
C LEU A 145 -13.91 0.65 26.24
N ALA A 146 -15.08 1.13 25.86
CA ALA A 146 -16.23 0.30 25.50
C ALA A 146 -16.83 0.79 24.19
N SER A 147 -17.62 -0.07 23.55
CA SER A 147 -18.32 0.26 22.31
C SER A 147 -17.42 0.58 21.11
N GLY A 148 -16.17 0.13 21.15
CA GLY A 148 -15.35 0.11 19.96
C GLY A 148 -15.99 -0.83 18.93
N THR A 149 -16.19 -0.34 17.73
CA THR A 149 -16.63 -1.14 16.58
C THR A 149 -15.56 -1.05 15.51
N ASP A 150 -15.23 -2.21 14.95
CA ASP A 150 -14.37 -2.23 13.77
C ASP A 150 -15.15 -1.64 12.60
N ASP A 151 -14.65 -0.58 12.03
CA ASP A 151 -15.19 -0.02 10.78
C ASP A 151 -14.26 -0.39 9.61
N TYR A 152 -14.54 -1.55 9.03
CA TYR A 152 -13.88 -1.99 7.79
C TYR A 152 -14.64 -1.54 6.53
N ALA A 153 -15.76 -0.84 6.71
CA ALA A 153 -16.52 -0.29 5.61
C ALA A 153 -15.98 1.09 5.25
N TYR A 154 -15.43 1.20 4.07
CA TYR A 154 -15.01 2.47 3.51
C TYR A 154 -15.82 2.79 2.25
N THR A 155 -16.07 4.06 2.02
CA THR A 155 -16.70 4.57 0.81
C THR A 155 -15.69 4.67 -0.35
N THR A 156 -16.20 4.80 -1.57
CA THR A 156 -15.34 5.04 -2.74
C THR A 156 -14.60 6.38 -2.64
N ALA A 157 -15.19 7.38 -1.98
CA ALA A 157 -14.54 8.67 -1.76
C ALA A 157 -13.35 8.56 -0.81
N GLU A 158 -13.50 7.87 0.31
CA GLU A 158 -12.40 7.62 1.27
C GLU A 158 -11.28 6.81 0.62
N PHE A 159 -11.63 5.79 -0.16
CA PHE A 159 -10.63 5.03 -0.92
C PHE A 159 -9.87 5.91 -1.91
N SER A 160 -10.57 6.76 -2.66
CA SER A 160 -9.96 7.68 -3.61
C SER A 160 -9.07 8.71 -2.91
N THR A 161 -9.49 9.23 -1.76
CA THR A 161 -8.68 10.14 -0.94
C THR A 161 -7.42 9.46 -0.45
N GLY A 162 -7.52 8.22 0.05
CA GLY A 162 -6.34 7.44 0.44
C GLY A 162 -5.37 7.18 -0.72
N LEU A 163 -5.88 6.94 -1.94
CA LEU A 163 -5.01 6.78 -3.12
C LEU A 163 -4.30 8.09 -3.52
N GLN A 164 -4.86 9.26 -3.23
CA GLN A 164 -4.22 10.54 -3.55
C GLN A 164 -2.91 10.76 -2.79
N GLU A 165 -2.78 10.16 -1.59
CA GLU A 165 -1.52 10.18 -0.83
C GLU A 165 -0.37 9.47 -1.57
N PHE A 166 -0.70 8.62 -2.54
CA PHE A 166 0.28 7.92 -3.38
C PHE A 166 0.54 8.62 -4.72
N ASN A 167 0.02 9.82 -4.96
CA ASN A 167 0.24 10.55 -6.23
C ASN A 167 1.64 11.18 -6.31
N ASP A 168 2.29 11.40 -5.19
CA ASP A 168 3.65 11.94 -5.15
C ASP A 168 4.67 10.82 -5.41
N THR A 169 5.32 10.89 -6.57
CA THR A 169 6.32 9.90 -7.00
C THR A 169 7.71 10.15 -6.40
N GLU A 170 7.94 11.31 -5.79
CA GLU A 170 9.24 11.63 -5.20
C GLU A 170 9.39 11.08 -3.78
N THR A 171 8.30 11.05 -3.03
CA THR A 171 8.31 10.63 -1.62
C THR A 171 7.81 9.20 -1.41
N VAL A 172 7.00 8.68 -2.34
CA VAL A 172 6.38 7.36 -2.23
C VAL A 172 6.69 6.51 -3.46
N ASP A 173 7.52 5.51 -3.28
CA ASP A 173 7.88 4.53 -4.32
C ASP A 173 6.87 3.37 -4.36
N VAL A 174 6.19 3.17 -5.49
CA VAL A 174 5.13 2.17 -5.67
C VAL A 174 5.14 1.61 -7.09
N ASP A 175 5.43 0.32 -7.23
CA ASP A 175 5.39 -0.40 -8.53
C ASP A 175 3.97 -0.85 -8.90
N PHE A 176 3.17 -1.27 -7.92
CA PHE A 176 1.87 -1.91 -8.15
C PHE A 176 0.76 -1.32 -7.29
N ILE A 177 -0.36 -1.01 -7.94
CA ILE A 177 -1.59 -0.58 -7.30
C ILE A 177 -2.61 -1.72 -7.39
N LEU A 178 -2.98 -2.30 -6.26
CA LEU A 178 -3.93 -3.40 -6.20
C LEU A 178 -5.33 -2.90 -5.86
N MET A 179 -6.31 -3.20 -6.69
CA MET A 179 -7.70 -2.91 -6.36
C MET A 179 -8.15 -3.66 -5.10
N GLY A 180 -7.61 -4.86 -4.86
CA GLY A 180 -8.06 -5.72 -3.76
C GLY A 180 -9.49 -6.22 -3.96
N GLY A 181 -10.25 -6.34 -2.87
CA GLY A 181 -11.64 -6.79 -2.91
C GLY A 181 -12.59 -5.80 -3.58
N SER A 182 -13.67 -6.31 -4.18
CA SER A 182 -14.75 -5.47 -4.72
C SER A 182 -15.55 -4.81 -3.60
N MET A 183 -16.19 -3.67 -3.92
CA MET A 183 -17.13 -2.97 -3.04
C MET A 183 -18.47 -3.71 -2.95
N GLY A 184 -19.38 -3.21 -2.10
CA GLY A 184 -20.72 -3.79 -1.92
C GLY A 184 -21.59 -3.79 -3.19
N THR A 185 -21.43 -2.78 -4.06
CA THR A 185 -22.14 -2.68 -5.33
C THR A 185 -21.17 -2.74 -6.52
N GLU A 186 -21.73 -3.07 -7.70
CA GLU A 186 -20.96 -3.03 -8.94
C GLU A 186 -20.53 -1.60 -9.32
N ALA A 187 -21.40 -0.63 -9.09
CA ALA A 187 -21.12 0.79 -9.36
C ALA A 187 -19.94 1.29 -8.51
N ASP A 188 -19.95 1.03 -7.22
CA ASP A 188 -18.85 1.40 -6.32
C ASP A 188 -17.56 0.66 -6.68
N SER A 189 -17.67 -0.60 -7.09
CA SER A 189 -16.50 -1.38 -7.56
C SER A 189 -15.90 -0.78 -8.83
N LYS A 190 -16.71 -0.26 -9.76
CA LYS A 190 -16.24 0.45 -10.95
C LYS A 190 -15.55 1.78 -10.59
N LEU A 191 -16.10 2.53 -9.63
CA LEU A 191 -15.46 3.76 -9.14
C LEU A 191 -14.11 3.47 -8.48
N LYS A 192 -14.04 2.42 -7.66
CA LYS A 192 -12.80 1.97 -7.05
C LYS A 192 -11.75 1.57 -8.10
N ALA A 193 -12.16 0.78 -9.10
CA ALA A 193 -11.30 0.40 -10.22
C ALA A 193 -10.79 1.61 -11.00
N ALA A 194 -11.70 2.56 -11.31
CA ALA A 194 -11.36 3.80 -12.00
C ALA A 194 -10.36 4.65 -11.20
N ALA A 195 -10.49 4.73 -9.87
CA ALA A 195 -9.53 5.42 -9.01
C ALA A 195 -8.13 4.79 -9.11
N CYS A 196 -8.01 3.45 -9.02
CA CYS A 196 -6.72 2.75 -9.20
C CYS A 196 -6.09 3.05 -10.57
N ILE A 197 -6.89 3.00 -11.65
CA ILE A 197 -6.42 3.28 -13.00
C ILE A 197 -5.98 4.75 -13.14
N THR A 198 -6.72 5.67 -12.54
CA THR A 198 -6.39 7.10 -12.58
C THR A 198 -5.06 7.38 -11.87
N THR A 199 -4.85 6.82 -10.68
CA THR A 199 -3.59 6.96 -9.94
C THR A 199 -2.41 6.39 -10.72
N ALA A 200 -2.55 5.19 -11.32
CA ALA A 200 -1.50 4.62 -12.16
C ALA A 200 -1.18 5.48 -13.40
N ASN A 201 -2.21 6.07 -14.03
CA ASN A 201 -2.04 6.95 -15.17
C ASN A 201 -1.37 8.29 -14.81
N LEU A 202 -1.62 8.80 -13.60
CA LEU A 202 -0.97 10.02 -13.09
C LEU A 202 0.49 9.76 -12.76
N ARG A 203 0.76 8.69 -12.07
CA ARG A 203 2.12 8.31 -11.66
C ARG A 203 3.01 7.92 -12.85
N LYS A 204 2.52 7.06 -13.74
CA LYS A 204 3.24 6.45 -14.88
C LYS A 204 4.38 5.48 -14.52
N ASP A 205 4.77 5.40 -13.29
CA ASP A 205 5.76 4.47 -12.72
C ASP A 205 5.12 3.20 -12.13
N ALA A 206 3.80 3.17 -11.95
CA ALA A 206 3.07 2.05 -11.37
C ALA A 206 2.06 1.41 -12.33
N VAL A 207 1.73 0.14 -12.07
CA VAL A 207 0.70 -0.61 -12.80
C VAL A 207 -0.45 -1.00 -11.88
N ALA A 208 -1.69 -0.67 -12.27
CA ALA A 208 -2.89 -1.03 -11.53
C ALA A 208 -3.41 -2.42 -11.93
N PHE A 209 -3.68 -3.28 -10.95
CA PHE A 209 -4.26 -4.60 -11.16
C PHE A 209 -5.71 -4.63 -10.67
N VAL A 210 -6.63 -4.98 -11.56
CA VAL A 210 -8.07 -4.83 -11.36
C VAL A 210 -8.79 -6.13 -11.69
N SER A 211 -9.60 -6.60 -10.73
CA SER A 211 -10.56 -7.71 -10.94
C SER A 211 -11.99 -7.16 -11.05
N ALA A 212 -12.87 -7.89 -11.72
CA ALA A 212 -14.29 -7.53 -11.80
C ALA A 212 -14.96 -7.52 -10.42
N HIS A 213 -16.17 -6.95 -10.34
CA HIS A 213 -17.00 -7.04 -9.14
C HIS A 213 -17.30 -8.51 -8.80
N LYS A 214 -17.26 -8.88 -7.53
CA LYS A 214 -17.52 -10.26 -7.08
C LYS A 214 -18.87 -10.76 -7.55
N GLY A 215 -19.90 -9.92 -7.50
CA GLY A 215 -21.26 -10.23 -7.98
C GLY A 215 -21.36 -10.55 -9.47
N ALA A 216 -20.35 -10.22 -10.27
CA ALA A 216 -20.28 -10.63 -11.66
C ALA A 216 -20.09 -12.15 -11.84
N GLN A 217 -19.53 -12.84 -10.86
CA GLN A 217 -19.20 -14.27 -10.95
C GLN A 217 -19.84 -15.12 -9.84
N VAL A 218 -20.11 -14.56 -8.68
CA VAL A 218 -20.55 -15.29 -7.49
C VAL A 218 -21.71 -14.56 -6.83
N SER A 219 -22.83 -15.25 -6.63
CA SER A 219 -23.95 -14.80 -5.79
C SER A 219 -23.84 -15.45 -4.41
N GLY A 220 -23.50 -14.67 -3.37
CA GLY A 220 -23.20 -15.19 -2.05
C GLY A 220 -21.99 -16.12 -2.06
N THR A 221 -22.20 -17.43 -1.96
CA THR A 221 -21.20 -18.51 -2.03
C THR A 221 -21.33 -19.38 -3.27
N VAL A 222 -22.31 -19.12 -4.14
CA VAL A 222 -22.63 -19.92 -5.32
C VAL A 222 -22.14 -19.21 -6.57
N ALA A 223 -21.40 -19.91 -7.43
CA ALA A 223 -21.00 -19.40 -8.74
C ALA A 223 -22.22 -19.24 -9.66
N LEU A 224 -22.28 -18.18 -10.45
CA LEU A 224 -23.29 -17.95 -11.48
C LEU A 224 -23.12 -18.92 -12.65
N SER A 225 -24.07 -18.88 -13.60
CA SER A 225 -23.90 -19.63 -14.86
C SER A 225 -22.66 -19.12 -15.62
N ARG A 226 -21.98 -20.00 -16.37
CA ARG A 226 -20.78 -19.61 -17.13
C ARG A 226 -21.04 -18.44 -18.09
N LYS A 227 -22.19 -18.45 -18.74
CA LYS A 227 -22.59 -17.38 -19.66
C LYS A 227 -22.70 -16.05 -18.92
N ASP A 228 -23.40 -16.03 -17.79
CA ASP A 228 -23.59 -14.81 -17.01
C ASP A 228 -22.26 -14.31 -16.44
N GLN A 229 -21.39 -15.22 -15.97
CA GLN A 229 -20.04 -14.90 -15.48
C GLN A 229 -19.21 -14.20 -16.56
N LYS A 230 -19.23 -14.72 -17.80
CA LYS A 230 -18.54 -14.12 -18.94
C LYS A 230 -19.12 -12.74 -19.26
N ASP A 231 -20.42 -12.68 -19.52
CA ASP A 231 -21.09 -11.46 -19.96
C ASP A 231 -20.95 -10.34 -18.91
N ASN A 232 -21.17 -10.64 -17.62
CA ASN A 232 -21.03 -9.68 -16.54
C ASN A 232 -19.59 -9.18 -16.37
N THR A 233 -18.61 -10.09 -16.54
CA THR A 233 -17.18 -9.70 -16.45
C THR A 233 -16.82 -8.77 -17.61
N VAL A 234 -17.21 -9.08 -18.83
CA VAL A 234 -16.98 -8.20 -19.99
C VAL A 234 -17.68 -6.85 -19.81
N ASN A 235 -18.93 -6.84 -19.36
CA ASN A 235 -19.70 -5.63 -19.13
C ASN A 235 -19.08 -4.73 -18.03
N PHE A 236 -18.52 -5.32 -16.99
CA PHE A 236 -17.80 -4.57 -15.96
C PHE A 236 -16.62 -3.80 -16.55
N PHE A 237 -15.76 -4.46 -17.30
CA PHE A 237 -14.53 -3.85 -17.83
C PHE A 237 -14.76 -2.96 -19.05
N SER A 238 -15.85 -3.19 -19.82
CA SER A 238 -16.15 -2.37 -21.00
C SER A 238 -16.37 -0.90 -20.70
N THR A 239 -16.78 -0.58 -19.46
CA THR A 239 -17.05 0.79 -19.01
C THR A 239 -15.83 1.50 -18.43
N LEU A 240 -14.72 0.78 -18.18
CA LEU A 240 -13.50 1.33 -17.63
C LEU A 240 -12.62 1.96 -18.72
N SER A 241 -11.89 3.00 -18.35
CA SER A 241 -10.99 3.72 -19.25
C SER A 241 -9.89 2.83 -19.80
N SER A 242 -9.50 3.11 -21.04
CA SER A 242 -8.35 2.47 -21.68
C SER A 242 -7.05 2.99 -21.06
N SER A 243 -6.15 2.09 -20.68
CA SER A 243 -4.86 2.44 -20.11
C SER A 243 -3.84 1.32 -20.33
N SER A 244 -2.62 1.68 -20.66
CA SER A 244 -1.50 0.74 -20.66
C SER A 244 -0.92 0.50 -19.26
N TYR A 245 -1.28 1.34 -18.28
CA TYR A 245 -0.88 1.22 -16.87
C TYR A 245 -1.89 0.45 -16.03
N ALA A 246 -2.80 -0.30 -16.66
CA ALA A 246 -3.76 -1.15 -15.95
C ALA A 246 -3.79 -2.56 -16.56
N VAL A 247 -4.10 -3.55 -15.74
CA VAL A 247 -4.21 -4.96 -16.08
C VAL A 247 -5.51 -5.49 -15.54
N PHE A 248 -6.33 -6.11 -16.40
CA PHE A 248 -7.61 -6.71 -16.04
C PHE A 248 -7.49 -8.23 -16.01
N ASP A 249 -8.00 -8.84 -14.97
CA ASP A 249 -8.09 -10.31 -14.85
C ASP A 249 -9.53 -10.80 -14.85
N SER A 250 -9.72 -12.06 -15.23
CA SER A 250 -11.05 -12.66 -15.39
C SER A 250 -11.58 -13.32 -14.13
N GLY A 251 -10.87 -13.27 -12.97
CA GLY A 251 -11.18 -14.30 -12.03
C GLY A 251 -11.23 -14.04 -10.56
N TYR A 252 -12.02 -14.93 -9.93
CA TYR A 252 -12.03 -15.16 -8.49
C TYR A 252 -11.60 -16.60 -8.23
N LYS A 253 -10.63 -16.80 -7.32
CA LYS A 253 -10.24 -18.10 -6.82
C LYS A 253 -10.95 -18.45 -5.52
N TYR A 254 -11.27 -19.74 -5.34
CA TYR A 254 -11.75 -20.29 -4.08
C TYR A 254 -10.55 -20.70 -3.23
N PHE A 255 -10.46 -20.15 -2.05
CA PHE A 255 -9.27 -20.18 -1.20
C PHE A 255 -9.69 -20.51 0.25
N TYR A 256 -8.85 -21.24 0.96
CA TYR A 256 -9.03 -21.50 2.39
C TYR A 256 -8.32 -20.44 3.23
N ASP A 257 -9.11 -19.62 3.92
CA ASP A 257 -8.64 -18.64 4.90
C ASP A 257 -8.38 -19.34 6.24
N ARG A 258 -7.13 -19.69 6.47
CA ARG A 258 -6.70 -20.43 7.66
C ARG A 258 -6.85 -19.65 8.97
N PHE A 259 -6.91 -18.32 8.92
CA PHE A 259 -7.02 -17.46 10.09
C PHE A 259 -8.45 -17.41 10.62
N ASN A 260 -9.43 -17.47 9.71
CA ASN A 260 -10.84 -17.46 10.05
C ASN A 260 -11.52 -18.85 9.90
N ASP A 261 -10.75 -19.89 9.56
CA ASP A 261 -11.24 -21.25 9.30
C ASP A 261 -12.44 -21.26 8.31
N LYS A 262 -12.30 -20.56 7.21
CA LYS A 262 -13.37 -20.39 6.22
C LYS A 262 -12.86 -20.43 4.79
N TYR A 263 -13.67 -21.00 3.92
CA TYR A 263 -13.44 -20.92 2.49
C TYR A 263 -14.08 -19.66 1.91
N ARG A 264 -13.33 -18.92 1.08
CA ARG A 264 -13.79 -17.67 0.47
C ARG A 264 -13.42 -17.59 -0.99
N TYR A 265 -14.23 -16.86 -1.76
CA TYR A 265 -13.83 -16.38 -3.07
C TYR A 265 -13.10 -15.05 -2.92
N ILE A 266 -11.86 -14.99 -3.40
CA ILE A 266 -11.04 -13.78 -3.42
C ILE A 266 -10.65 -13.42 -4.85
N PRO A 267 -10.52 -12.11 -5.19
CA PRO A 267 -10.12 -11.68 -6.52
C PRO A 267 -8.66 -12.05 -6.79
N CYS A 268 -8.33 -12.22 -8.06
CA CYS A 268 -7.00 -12.63 -8.48
C CYS A 268 -6.05 -11.46 -8.82
N ASN A 269 -6.46 -10.18 -8.65
CA ASN A 269 -5.59 -9.04 -8.97
C ASN A 269 -4.26 -9.08 -8.21
N GLY A 270 -4.29 -9.44 -6.92
CA GLY A 270 -3.07 -9.63 -6.14
C GLY A 270 -2.22 -10.80 -6.60
N ASP A 271 -2.85 -11.88 -7.11
CA ASP A 271 -2.12 -13.01 -7.68
C ASP A 271 -1.40 -12.63 -8.98
N VAL A 272 -2.09 -11.88 -9.86
CA VAL A 272 -1.50 -11.43 -11.13
C VAL A 272 -0.31 -10.50 -10.88
N ALA A 273 -0.44 -9.57 -9.93
CA ALA A 273 0.68 -8.74 -9.48
C ALA A 273 1.82 -9.59 -8.89
N GLY A 274 1.48 -10.56 -8.04
CA GLY A 274 2.47 -11.49 -7.47
C GLY A 274 3.18 -12.34 -8.52
N LEU A 275 2.54 -12.70 -9.62
CA LEU A 275 3.18 -13.36 -10.76
C LEU A 275 4.16 -12.43 -11.49
N CYS A 276 3.85 -11.13 -11.58
CA CYS A 276 4.78 -10.14 -12.10
C CYS A 276 6.04 -10.06 -11.21
N VAL A 277 5.87 -9.95 -9.88
CA VAL A 277 7.00 -9.94 -8.93
C VAL A 277 7.83 -11.23 -9.01
N ALA A 278 7.17 -12.39 -9.04
CA ALA A 278 7.86 -13.67 -9.15
C ALA A 278 8.66 -13.78 -10.45
N THR A 279 8.14 -13.20 -11.54
CA THR A 279 8.84 -13.17 -12.83
C THR A 279 10.06 -12.25 -12.76
N SER A 280 9.95 -11.07 -12.16
CA SER A 280 11.08 -10.14 -11.93
C SER A 280 12.19 -10.77 -11.09
N THR A 281 11.80 -11.51 -10.05
CA THR A 281 12.77 -12.14 -9.14
C THR A 281 13.52 -13.30 -9.80
N THR A 282 12.90 -14.04 -10.72
CA THR A 282 13.48 -15.24 -11.33
C THR A 282 14.14 -14.99 -12.68
N LEU A 283 13.68 -13.97 -13.38
CA LEU A 283 14.15 -13.55 -14.71
C LEU A 283 14.34 -12.03 -14.71
N ASP A 284 13.48 -11.31 -15.41
CA ASP A 284 13.49 -9.85 -15.49
C ASP A 284 12.07 -9.31 -15.73
N ASP A 285 11.88 -7.99 -15.58
CA ASP A 285 10.59 -7.31 -15.70
C ASP A 285 9.95 -7.41 -17.10
N TRP A 286 10.77 -7.57 -18.13
CA TRP A 286 10.33 -7.67 -19.51
C TRP A 286 9.89 -9.06 -19.95
N PHE A 287 9.87 -10.04 -19.06
CA PHE A 287 9.28 -11.34 -19.36
C PHE A 287 7.78 -11.34 -19.02
N SER A 288 6.98 -12.00 -19.88
CA SER A 288 5.56 -12.18 -19.63
C SER A 288 5.31 -13.01 -18.37
N PRO A 289 4.45 -12.56 -17.41
CA PRO A 289 4.11 -13.33 -16.22
C PRO A 289 3.14 -14.48 -16.52
N ALA A 290 2.62 -14.57 -17.75
CA ALA A 290 1.61 -15.53 -18.14
C ALA A 290 2.21 -16.87 -18.66
N GLY A 291 1.36 -17.86 -18.81
CA GLY A 291 1.69 -19.15 -19.38
C GLY A 291 1.96 -20.26 -18.38
N LEU A 292 2.09 -21.48 -18.85
CA LEU A 292 2.17 -22.69 -18.03
C LEU A 292 3.43 -22.75 -17.16
N THR A 293 4.48 -22.06 -17.57
CA THR A 293 5.77 -22.09 -16.88
C THR A 293 5.82 -21.12 -15.69
N ARG A 294 5.21 -19.96 -15.81
CA ARG A 294 5.30 -18.85 -14.84
C ARG A 294 3.97 -18.40 -14.26
N GLY A 295 2.89 -18.56 -15.02
CA GLY A 295 1.57 -18.04 -14.69
C GLY A 295 0.79 -18.84 -13.64
N GLY A 296 1.39 -19.79 -12.92
CA GLY A 296 0.72 -20.63 -11.92
C GLY A 296 0.19 -19.87 -10.73
N VAL A 297 -1.13 -19.80 -10.56
CA VAL A 297 -1.80 -19.14 -9.42
C VAL A 297 -1.74 -20.06 -8.19
N ARG A 298 -1.16 -19.56 -7.12
CA ARG A 298 -0.94 -20.33 -5.88
C ARG A 298 -2.17 -20.33 -4.98
N ASN A 299 -2.25 -21.35 -4.13
CA ASN A 299 -3.28 -21.49 -3.09
C ASN A 299 -4.73 -21.34 -3.62
N ALA A 300 -5.00 -21.85 -4.82
CA ALA A 300 -6.32 -21.86 -5.42
C ALA A 300 -6.86 -23.29 -5.49
N ILE A 301 -7.99 -23.55 -4.84
CA ILE A 301 -8.67 -24.85 -4.87
C ILE A 301 -9.45 -25.02 -6.18
N LYS A 302 -10.16 -23.98 -6.56
CA LYS A 302 -10.91 -23.87 -7.81
C LYS A 302 -11.13 -22.41 -8.20
N LEU A 303 -11.50 -22.18 -9.44
CA LEU A 303 -11.97 -20.87 -9.89
C LEU A 303 -13.48 -20.74 -9.74
N ALA A 304 -13.97 -19.51 -9.53
CA ALA A 304 -15.39 -19.19 -9.63
C ALA A 304 -15.87 -19.34 -11.09
N TYR A 305 -15.04 -18.90 -12.02
CA TYR A 305 -15.26 -18.95 -13.46
C TYR A 305 -14.05 -19.58 -14.17
N ASN A 306 -14.28 -20.70 -14.86
CA ASN A 306 -13.27 -21.32 -15.69
C ASN A 306 -13.67 -21.17 -17.18
N PRO A 307 -13.06 -20.24 -17.93
CA PRO A 307 -13.45 -19.92 -19.29
C PRO A 307 -13.10 -21.04 -20.27
N THR A 308 -14.01 -21.31 -21.22
CA THR A 308 -13.76 -22.19 -22.38
C THR A 308 -12.81 -21.52 -23.37
N SER A 309 -12.41 -22.23 -24.45
CA SER A 309 -11.60 -21.62 -25.50
C SER A 309 -12.28 -20.40 -26.13
N ALA A 310 -13.55 -20.51 -26.49
CA ALA A 310 -14.32 -19.41 -27.06
C ALA A 310 -14.48 -18.24 -26.07
N ASP A 311 -14.73 -18.53 -24.76
CA ASP A 311 -14.80 -17.48 -23.74
C ASP A 311 -13.46 -16.76 -23.58
N ARG A 312 -12.33 -17.48 -23.64
CA ARG A 312 -10.99 -16.89 -23.58
C ARG A 312 -10.72 -15.92 -24.73
N ASP A 313 -11.14 -16.29 -25.92
CA ASP A 313 -10.96 -15.44 -27.11
C ASP A 313 -11.75 -14.14 -26.94
N GLU A 314 -13.00 -14.21 -26.46
CA GLU A 314 -13.82 -13.03 -26.19
C GLU A 314 -13.29 -12.17 -25.05
N LEU A 315 -12.87 -12.76 -23.93
CA LEU A 315 -12.21 -12.05 -22.82
C LEU A 315 -10.95 -11.33 -23.32
N TYR A 316 -10.12 -12.03 -24.07
CA TYR A 316 -8.86 -11.49 -24.56
C TYR A 316 -9.04 -10.37 -25.59
N GLN A 317 -10.09 -10.44 -26.43
CA GLN A 317 -10.50 -9.33 -27.31
C GLN A 317 -10.92 -8.10 -26.49
N ASN A 318 -11.56 -8.30 -25.35
CA ASN A 318 -11.97 -7.25 -24.43
C ASN A 318 -10.89 -6.84 -23.41
N ARG A 319 -9.62 -7.12 -23.67
CA ARG A 319 -8.46 -6.73 -22.84
C ARG A 319 -8.41 -7.39 -21.46
N ILE A 320 -9.14 -8.47 -21.27
CA ILE A 320 -9.21 -9.21 -20.01
C ILE A 320 -8.31 -10.42 -20.09
N ASN A 321 -7.41 -10.59 -19.14
CA ASN A 321 -6.50 -11.71 -19.08
C ASN A 321 -7.19 -12.92 -18.44
N PRO A 322 -7.42 -14.01 -19.18
CA PRO A 322 -8.11 -15.17 -18.64
C PRO A 322 -7.22 -15.91 -17.64
N ILE A 323 -7.83 -16.27 -16.51
CA ILE A 323 -7.26 -17.22 -15.55
C ILE A 323 -7.99 -18.54 -15.76
N VAL A 324 -7.24 -19.60 -16.03
CA VAL A 324 -7.78 -20.88 -16.54
C VAL A 324 -7.27 -22.03 -15.70
N SER A 325 -8.15 -22.96 -15.39
CA SER A 325 -7.77 -24.25 -14.81
C SER A 325 -7.60 -25.30 -15.90
N PHE A 326 -6.37 -25.71 -16.16
CA PHE A 326 -6.06 -26.78 -17.11
C PHE A 326 -5.94 -28.13 -16.40
N PRO A 327 -6.56 -29.21 -16.94
CA PRO A 327 -6.39 -30.54 -16.38
C PRO A 327 -4.91 -30.94 -16.31
N GLY A 328 -4.46 -31.33 -15.12
CA GLY A 328 -3.07 -31.77 -14.89
C GLY A 328 -2.02 -30.65 -14.80
N GLN A 329 -2.37 -29.38 -15.04
CA GLN A 329 -1.44 -28.26 -15.06
C GLN A 329 -1.77 -27.16 -14.03
N GLY A 330 -2.93 -27.29 -13.37
CA GLY A 330 -3.37 -26.35 -12.34
C GLY A 330 -4.02 -25.07 -12.88
N ILE A 331 -4.12 -24.07 -12.02
CA ILE A 331 -4.73 -22.78 -12.33
C ILE A 331 -3.63 -21.82 -12.78
N THR A 332 -3.83 -21.21 -13.94
CA THR A 332 -2.78 -20.46 -14.62
C THR A 332 -3.33 -19.17 -15.22
N LEU A 333 -2.59 -18.07 -15.12
CA LEU A 333 -2.81 -16.85 -15.89
C LEU A 333 -2.46 -17.13 -17.37
N PHE A 334 -3.42 -16.96 -18.26
CA PHE A 334 -3.28 -17.31 -19.68
C PHE A 334 -3.53 -16.11 -20.60
N GLY A 335 -2.96 -14.95 -20.24
CA GLY A 335 -3.00 -13.72 -21.01
C GLY A 335 -2.05 -12.70 -20.40
N ASP A 336 -1.53 -11.79 -21.22
CA ASP A 336 -0.53 -10.78 -20.86
C ASP A 336 -0.85 -9.38 -21.41
N LYS A 337 -2.14 -9.08 -21.64
CA LYS A 337 -2.59 -7.78 -22.11
C LYS A 337 -2.67 -6.73 -21.00
N THR A 338 -2.35 -5.49 -21.35
CA THR A 338 -2.78 -4.31 -20.59
C THR A 338 -4.22 -3.95 -20.91
N ALA A 339 -4.80 -3.01 -20.20
CA ALA A 339 -6.15 -2.50 -20.46
C ALA A 339 -6.22 -1.52 -21.64
N LEU A 340 -5.17 -1.42 -22.45
CA LEU A 340 -5.13 -0.55 -23.63
C LEU A 340 -6.04 -1.08 -24.74
N SER A 341 -6.93 -0.23 -25.24
CA SER A 341 -7.90 -0.60 -26.28
C SER A 341 -7.35 -0.51 -27.70
N SER A 342 -6.38 0.39 -27.92
CA SER A 342 -5.75 0.57 -29.23
C SER A 342 -4.55 -0.36 -29.41
N PRO A 343 -4.34 -0.96 -30.58
CA PRO A 343 -3.13 -1.74 -30.87
C PRO A 343 -1.87 -0.86 -30.73
N SER A 344 -0.96 -1.29 -29.85
CA SER A 344 0.29 -0.59 -29.57
C SER A 344 1.33 -1.58 -29.04
N ALA A 345 2.59 -1.18 -28.98
CA ALA A 345 3.61 -1.94 -28.26
C ALA A 345 3.26 -2.08 -26.77
N PHE A 346 2.58 -1.09 -26.19
CA PHE A 346 2.17 -1.04 -24.80
C PHE A 346 0.89 -1.82 -24.47
N ASP A 347 0.34 -2.58 -25.41
CA ASP A 347 -0.80 -3.47 -25.17
C ASP A 347 -0.41 -4.75 -24.41
N ARG A 348 0.87 -4.90 -24.05
CA ARG A 348 1.43 -6.04 -23.30
C ARG A 348 2.00 -5.62 -21.96
N ILE A 349 1.76 -6.46 -20.94
CA ILE A 349 2.24 -6.25 -19.58
C ILE A 349 3.77 -6.17 -19.56
N ASN A 350 4.42 -7.12 -20.20
CA ASN A 350 5.88 -7.19 -20.24
C ASN A 350 6.53 -5.96 -20.89
N VAL A 351 5.94 -5.42 -21.96
CA VAL A 351 6.47 -4.23 -22.64
C VAL A 351 6.23 -2.98 -21.78
N ARG A 352 5.06 -2.84 -21.16
CA ARG A 352 4.80 -1.70 -20.27
C ARG A 352 5.78 -1.70 -19.09
N ARG A 353 5.99 -2.84 -18.45
CA ARG A 353 6.94 -2.97 -17.35
C ARG A 353 8.39 -2.73 -17.78
N LEU A 354 8.78 -3.21 -18.95
CA LEU A 354 10.08 -2.87 -19.54
C LEU A 354 10.28 -1.36 -19.64
N PHE A 355 9.29 -0.64 -20.15
CA PHE A 355 9.41 0.81 -20.30
C PHE A 355 9.43 1.55 -18.97
N ILE A 356 8.62 1.15 -17.99
CA ILE A 356 8.67 1.72 -16.64
C ILE A 356 10.10 1.57 -16.07
N ASN A 357 10.66 0.38 -16.11
CA ASN A 357 12.01 0.12 -15.61
C ASN A 357 13.09 0.95 -16.34
N ILE A 358 12.97 1.12 -17.67
CA ILE A 358 13.90 1.96 -18.44
C ILE A 358 13.71 3.44 -18.10
N GLU A 359 12.46 3.91 -17.97
CA GLU A 359 12.11 5.29 -17.59
C GLU A 359 12.67 5.63 -16.22
N GLU A 360 12.48 4.80 -15.22
CA GLU A 360 13.04 4.97 -13.86
C GLU A 360 14.57 5.02 -13.86
N ARG A 361 15.21 4.12 -14.61
CA ARG A 361 16.66 4.12 -14.72
C ARG A 361 17.20 5.36 -15.42
N ALA A 362 16.55 5.79 -16.49
CA ALA A 362 16.90 7.02 -17.21
C ALA A 362 16.70 8.26 -16.33
N GLU A 363 15.61 8.30 -15.55
CA GLU A 363 15.34 9.38 -14.60
C GLU A 363 16.41 9.43 -13.49
N ALA A 364 16.82 8.30 -12.94
CA ALA A 364 17.89 8.23 -11.95
C ALA A 364 19.21 8.75 -12.50
N LEU A 365 19.55 8.43 -13.77
CA LEU A 365 20.72 8.97 -14.45
C LEU A 365 20.58 10.47 -14.73
N ALA A 366 19.39 10.92 -15.12
CA ALA A 366 19.12 12.34 -15.38
C ALA A 366 19.24 13.18 -14.09
N LYS A 367 18.74 12.68 -12.95
CA LYS A 367 18.89 13.34 -11.65
C LYS A 367 20.37 13.59 -11.27
N ALA A 368 21.28 12.71 -11.71
CA ALA A 368 22.70 12.87 -11.44
C ALA A 368 23.37 13.98 -12.29
N VAL A 369 22.75 14.40 -13.38
CA VAL A 369 23.25 15.45 -14.30
C VAL A 369 22.61 16.82 -14.04
N ILE A 370 21.60 16.91 -13.18
CA ILE A 370 20.97 18.18 -12.80
C ILE A 370 22.02 19.07 -12.11
N PHE A 371 22.09 20.32 -12.53
CA PHE A 371 23.08 21.34 -12.12
C PHE A 371 24.50 21.14 -12.62
N GLU A 372 24.78 20.10 -13.44
CA GLU A 372 26.06 19.99 -14.14
C GLU A 372 26.11 20.91 -15.36
N GLN A 373 27.30 21.11 -15.91
CA GLN A 373 27.49 21.91 -17.12
C GLN A 373 26.89 21.19 -18.33
N ASN A 374 26.08 21.89 -19.15
CA ASN A 374 25.54 21.32 -20.39
C ASN A 374 26.57 21.40 -21.51
N ASP A 375 27.60 20.60 -21.42
CA ASP A 375 28.67 20.46 -22.40
C ASP A 375 28.65 19.08 -23.09
N GLU A 376 29.51 18.91 -24.10
CA GLU A 376 29.65 17.66 -24.85
C GLU A 376 30.04 16.50 -23.92
N THR A 377 30.88 16.76 -22.91
CA THR A 377 31.38 15.74 -21.99
C THR A 377 30.23 15.19 -21.11
N THR A 378 29.40 16.05 -20.58
CA THR A 378 28.24 15.67 -19.77
C THR A 378 27.21 14.90 -20.59
N ARG A 379 26.92 15.39 -21.82
CA ARG A 379 26.01 14.70 -22.76
C ARG A 379 26.51 13.32 -23.16
N ALA A 380 27.80 13.20 -23.49
CA ALA A 380 28.43 11.91 -23.81
C ALA A 380 28.45 10.97 -22.61
N GLY A 381 28.69 11.49 -21.40
CA GLY A 381 28.63 10.74 -20.16
C GLY A 381 27.25 10.11 -19.92
N PHE A 382 26.18 10.91 -20.05
CA PHE A 382 24.80 10.43 -19.93
C PHE A 382 24.45 9.39 -21.00
N ASN A 383 24.78 9.68 -22.26
CA ASN A 383 24.54 8.77 -23.39
C ASN A 383 25.23 7.41 -23.16
N ASN A 384 26.52 7.41 -22.76
CA ASN A 384 27.26 6.20 -22.51
C ASN A 384 26.68 5.38 -21.34
N ALA A 385 26.29 6.04 -20.24
CA ALA A 385 25.71 5.37 -19.09
C ALA A 385 24.37 4.71 -19.45
N LEU A 386 23.49 5.44 -20.14
CA LEU A 386 22.19 4.89 -20.56
C LEU A 386 22.34 3.82 -21.64
N SER A 387 23.23 3.99 -22.61
CA SER A 387 23.53 2.98 -23.63
C SER A 387 24.10 1.71 -23.05
N SER A 388 24.95 1.80 -22.02
CA SER A 388 25.47 0.62 -21.31
C SER A 388 24.32 -0.17 -20.68
N TYR A 389 23.40 0.49 -19.98
CA TYR A 389 22.23 -0.14 -19.39
C TYR A 389 21.30 -0.76 -20.46
N LEU A 390 21.03 -0.04 -21.57
CA LEU A 390 20.20 -0.60 -22.65
C LEU A 390 20.84 -1.80 -23.34
N SER A 391 22.17 -1.84 -23.38
CA SER A 391 22.92 -3.01 -23.87
C SER A 391 22.73 -4.23 -22.96
N GLU A 392 22.67 -4.03 -21.64
CA GLU A 392 22.35 -5.09 -20.68
C GLU A 392 20.94 -5.62 -20.88
N VAL A 393 19.95 -4.71 -21.05
CA VAL A 393 18.57 -5.06 -21.35
C VAL A 393 18.44 -5.82 -22.68
N GLN A 394 19.24 -5.44 -23.68
CA GLN A 394 19.31 -6.14 -24.98
C GLN A 394 19.89 -7.55 -24.81
N ALA A 395 20.97 -7.70 -24.07
CA ALA A 395 21.56 -9.00 -23.75
C ALA A 395 20.59 -9.89 -22.96
N GLY A 396 19.80 -9.27 -22.06
CA GLY A 396 18.69 -9.90 -21.32
C GLY A 396 17.44 -10.17 -22.16
N ARG A 397 17.45 -9.91 -23.47
CA ARG A 397 16.34 -10.15 -24.40
C ARG A 397 15.09 -9.27 -24.19
N GLY A 398 15.23 -8.13 -23.48
CA GLY A 398 14.14 -7.18 -23.27
C GLY A 398 13.85 -6.36 -24.53
N ILE A 399 14.90 -5.96 -25.24
CA ILE A 399 14.83 -5.17 -26.47
C ILE A 399 15.60 -5.83 -27.59
N THR A 400 15.22 -5.56 -28.83
CA THR A 400 15.93 -6.04 -30.02
C THR A 400 16.93 -5.02 -30.53
N ASP A 401 16.65 -3.74 -30.35
CA ASP A 401 17.47 -2.62 -30.82
C ASP A 401 17.14 -1.36 -30.04
N TYR A 402 18.11 -0.45 -29.93
CA TYR A 402 17.92 0.84 -29.29
C TYR A 402 18.81 1.92 -29.92
N LEU A 403 18.43 3.18 -29.73
CA LEU A 403 19.22 4.35 -30.12
C LEU A 403 19.01 5.43 -29.07
N VAL A 404 20.10 5.95 -28.52
CA VAL A 404 20.11 7.12 -27.64
C VAL A 404 20.68 8.30 -28.39
N VAL A 405 19.94 9.38 -28.51
CA VAL A 405 20.38 10.64 -29.10
C VAL A 405 20.46 11.69 -28.01
N CYS A 406 21.67 12.11 -27.70
CA CYS A 406 21.95 13.16 -26.72
C CYS A 406 23.24 13.87 -27.16
N ASP A 407 23.12 14.68 -28.20
CA ASP A 407 24.23 15.39 -28.85
C ASP A 407 23.80 16.79 -29.31
N ASP A 408 24.61 17.44 -30.11
CA ASP A 408 24.29 18.80 -30.59
C ASP A 408 23.10 18.87 -31.57
N SER A 409 22.62 17.72 -32.07
CA SER A 409 21.46 17.69 -32.98
C SER A 409 20.15 17.98 -32.25
N ASN A 410 20.02 17.52 -31.00
CA ASN A 410 18.86 17.75 -30.13
C ASN A 410 19.14 18.75 -29.00
N ASN A 411 20.41 19.05 -28.68
CA ASN A 411 20.82 20.10 -27.74
C ASN A 411 21.43 21.28 -28.48
N THR A 412 20.61 21.99 -29.24
CA THR A 412 21.02 23.19 -29.97
C THR A 412 21.35 24.35 -29.03
N ALA A 413 22.05 25.38 -29.53
CA ALA A 413 22.37 26.57 -28.73
C ALA A 413 21.13 27.18 -28.04
N SER A 414 19.97 27.16 -28.71
CA SER A 414 18.74 27.70 -28.13
C SER A 414 18.15 26.80 -27.00
N VAL A 415 18.43 25.50 -26.99
CA VAL A 415 18.07 24.58 -25.90
C VAL A 415 18.99 24.81 -24.70
N ILE A 416 20.29 24.97 -24.99
CA ILE A 416 21.30 25.24 -23.95
C ILE A 416 21.04 26.61 -23.29
N ASP A 417 20.70 27.63 -24.08
CA ASP A 417 20.38 28.99 -23.62
C ASP A 417 19.13 29.02 -22.69
N ARG A 418 18.24 28.02 -22.81
CA ARG A 418 17.08 27.82 -21.90
C ARG A 418 17.41 26.97 -20.68
N ASN A 419 18.67 26.59 -20.50
CA ASN A 419 19.11 25.65 -19.45
C ASN A 419 18.41 24.30 -19.53
N GLU A 420 18.09 23.84 -20.72
CA GLU A 420 17.44 22.55 -20.98
C GLU A 420 18.49 21.52 -21.45
N PHE A 421 18.29 20.27 -21.02
CA PHE A 421 19.04 19.11 -21.47
C PHE A 421 18.05 18.13 -22.09
N VAL A 422 18.26 17.74 -23.34
CA VAL A 422 17.34 16.85 -24.09
C VAL A 422 18.06 15.57 -24.47
N ALA A 423 17.48 14.45 -24.08
CA ALA A 423 17.87 13.12 -24.55
C ALA A 423 16.66 12.40 -25.14
N GLU A 424 16.83 11.80 -26.31
CA GLU A 424 15.81 11.01 -26.98
C GLU A 424 16.24 9.54 -27.00
N VAL A 425 15.33 8.65 -26.58
CA VAL A 425 15.59 7.22 -26.48
C VAL A 425 14.60 6.46 -27.35
N TYR A 426 15.09 5.81 -28.38
CA TYR A 426 14.31 4.97 -29.28
C TYR A 426 14.54 3.51 -28.97
N ILE A 427 13.45 2.76 -28.75
CA ILE A 427 13.51 1.37 -28.27
C ILE A 427 12.62 0.49 -29.14
N LYS A 428 13.14 -0.67 -29.56
CA LYS A 428 12.38 -1.76 -30.18
C LYS A 428 12.19 -2.91 -29.18
N PRO A 429 11.04 -3.00 -28.49
CA PRO A 429 10.83 -4.05 -27.48
C PRO A 429 10.68 -5.43 -28.13
N THR A 430 11.10 -6.47 -27.41
CA THR A 430 10.83 -7.84 -27.75
C THR A 430 9.38 -8.19 -27.40
N ARG A 431 8.66 -8.86 -28.32
CA ARG A 431 7.26 -9.24 -28.12
C ARG A 431 7.12 -10.69 -27.63
N SER A 432 6.15 -10.93 -26.76
CA SER A 432 5.76 -12.29 -26.36
C SER A 432 5.02 -13.02 -27.49
N ILE A 433 5.14 -14.34 -27.51
CA ILE A 433 4.42 -15.21 -28.47
C ILE A 433 3.05 -15.51 -27.89
N ASN A 434 1.98 -15.12 -28.58
CA ASN A 434 0.60 -15.34 -28.16
C ASN A 434 -0.13 -16.39 -29.01
N TYR A 435 0.31 -16.60 -30.25
CA TYR A 435 -0.29 -17.55 -31.19
C TYR A 435 0.78 -18.44 -31.78
N ILE A 436 0.52 -19.74 -31.79
CA ILE A 436 1.38 -20.76 -32.40
C ILE A 436 0.55 -21.49 -33.46
N THR A 437 0.97 -21.42 -34.70
CA THR A 437 0.40 -22.20 -35.78
C THR A 437 1.33 -23.37 -36.07
N LEU A 438 0.84 -24.57 -35.94
CA LEU A 438 1.55 -25.80 -36.28
C LEU A 438 0.95 -26.44 -37.54
N SER A 439 1.73 -26.57 -38.60
CA SER A 439 1.31 -27.24 -39.80
C SER A 439 1.93 -28.65 -39.87
N PHE A 440 1.08 -29.66 -39.87
CA PHE A 440 1.52 -31.03 -40.01
C PHE A 440 1.26 -31.50 -41.46
N VAL A 441 2.31 -31.86 -42.17
CA VAL A 441 2.22 -32.39 -43.52
C VAL A 441 2.53 -33.87 -43.51
N ALA A 442 1.54 -34.69 -43.83
CA ALA A 442 1.75 -36.11 -44.02
C ALA A 442 2.33 -36.34 -45.42
N THR A 443 3.53 -36.86 -45.51
CA THR A 443 4.20 -37.22 -46.77
C THR A 443 4.04 -38.69 -47.05
N ARG A 444 4.01 -39.07 -48.35
CA ARG A 444 4.03 -40.48 -48.76
C ARG A 444 5.44 -41.06 -48.54
N SER A 445 5.49 -42.33 -48.22
CA SER A 445 6.76 -43.06 -48.13
C SER A 445 7.56 -42.92 -49.43
N GLY A 446 8.80 -42.41 -49.34
CA GLY A 446 9.68 -42.23 -50.49
C GLY A 446 9.86 -40.82 -51.03
N VAL A 447 9.13 -39.81 -50.46
CA VAL A 447 9.35 -38.38 -50.80
C VAL A 447 10.39 -37.78 -49.85
N SER A 448 11.39 -37.11 -50.39
CA SER A 448 12.40 -36.43 -49.56
C SER A 448 11.82 -35.17 -48.92
N PHE A 449 12.14 -34.88 -47.65
CA PHE A 449 11.67 -33.67 -46.96
C PHE A 449 12.06 -32.36 -47.65
N SER A 450 13.20 -32.33 -48.37
CA SER A 450 13.63 -31.19 -49.18
C SER A 450 12.69 -30.86 -50.33
N GLU A 451 11.99 -31.84 -50.87
CA GLU A 451 11.00 -31.68 -51.98
C GLU A 451 9.66 -31.12 -51.46
N VAL A 452 9.31 -31.41 -50.21
CA VAL A 452 8.10 -30.88 -49.54
C VAL A 452 8.28 -29.43 -49.10
N VAL A 453 9.45 -29.08 -48.59
CA VAL A 453 9.80 -27.72 -48.12
C VAL A 453 10.00 -26.75 -49.29
N GLY A 454 10.47 -27.22 -50.45
CA GLY A 454 10.69 -26.39 -51.64
C GLY A 454 9.41 -25.94 -52.37
N ARG A 455 8.23 -26.37 -51.94
CA ARG A 455 6.92 -25.98 -52.50
C ARG A 455 6.11 -24.99 -51.70
N SER A 456 6.70 -24.33 -50.70
CA SER A 456 6.06 -23.26 -49.90
C SER A 456 6.32 -21.87 -50.50
#